data_23f8d43871a53d67e1f1d664106ca1e1
#
_entry.id   23f8d43871a53d67e1f1d664106ca1e1
#
_cell.length_a   1.000
_cell.length_b   1.000
_cell.length_c   1.000
_cell.angle_alpha   90.00
_cell.angle_beta   90.00
_cell.angle_gamma   90.00
#
_symmetry.space_group_name_H-M   'P 1'
#
loop_
_entity.id
_entity.type
_entity.pdbx_description
1 polymer ?
#
loop_
_entity_poly.entity_id
_entity_poly.type
_entity_poly.pdbx_seq_one_letter_code
_entity_poly.pdbx_strand_id
1 'polypeptide(L)'
;FVADFDGNGISNIVDILEGEPYESPMKPWGGIEQLAWNTTSDKVAYTCRKKTGLEYAISTNSDIYVYDLNTKKTDNITEENKGYDTNPQYSPDGKYIAWQSMERDGYEADLNRLFIMNLETGEKRFVSKAFESNVDAFVWGNDAKTIYFTGVWHGETQIYSLDLTNDSVKAITSGMYDYEGVALFGDKLIAKRHSMSMGDEIYAV
;
A
#
# COMPACT_ATOMS: atom_id res chain seq x y z
N PHE A 1 4.94 7.61 15.95
CA PHE A 1 4.12 7.85 17.13
C PHE A 1 2.65 7.67 16.84
N VAL A 2 1.89 7.14 17.80
CA VAL A 2 0.41 7.10 17.82
C VAL A 2 -0.05 7.96 18.98
N ALA A 3 -1.20 8.63 18.82
CA ALA A 3 -1.75 9.48 19.87
C ALA A 3 -3.28 9.54 19.77
N ASP A 4 -3.94 9.85 20.85
CA ASP A 4 -5.36 10.16 20.85
C ASP A 4 -5.60 11.60 20.40
N PHE A 5 -6.67 11.82 19.63
CA PHE A 5 -7.13 13.13 19.22
C PHE A 5 -8.61 13.29 19.55
N ASP A 6 -8.95 14.27 20.39
CA ASP A 6 -10.32 14.51 20.86
C ASP A 6 -11.02 15.70 20.16
N GLY A 7 -10.41 16.24 19.10
CA GLY A 7 -10.88 17.41 18.38
C GLY A 7 -10.35 18.75 18.94
N ASN A 8 -9.78 18.76 20.15
CA ASN A 8 -9.22 19.94 20.79
C ASN A 8 -7.69 19.85 20.97
N GLY A 9 -7.17 18.63 21.06
CA GLY A 9 -5.74 18.40 21.26
C GLY A 9 -5.32 16.96 21.13
N ILE A 10 -4.00 16.75 21.24
CA ILE A 10 -3.34 15.45 21.16
C ILE A 10 -2.95 15.04 22.57
N SER A 11 -3.24 13.77 22.94
CA SER A 11 -2.88 13.16 24.23
C SER A 11 -2.41 11.72 24.03
N ASN A 12 -1.91 11.10 25.12
CA ASN A 12 -1.50 9.70 25.15
C ASN A 12 -0.56 9.31 23.99
N ILE A 13 0.46 10.14 23.75
CA ILE A 13 1.45 9.90 22.69
C ILE A 13 2.29 8.67 23.05
N VAL A 14 2.31 7.69 22.15
CA VAL A 14 3.08 6.44 22.26
C VAL A 14 4.01 6.31 21.07
N ASP A 15 5.28 6.05 21.34
CA ASP A 15 6.23 5.62 20.32
C ASP A 15 6.08 4.10 20.13
N ILE A 16 5.57 3.68 18.98
CA ILE A 16 5.35 2.25 18.68
C ILE A 16 6.66 1.52 18.30
N LEU A 17 7.74 2.26 18.10
CA LEU A 17 9.09 1.75 17.84
C LEU A 17 10.05 2.07 18.99
N GLU A 18 9.54 2.39 20.19
CA GLU A 18 10.36 2.77 21.34
C GLU A 18 11.43 1.70 21.64
N GLY A 19 12.70 2.15 21.67
CA GLY A 19 13.84 1.26 21.90
C GLY A 19 14.36 0.52 20.67
N GLU A 20 13.71 0.61 19.53
CA GLU A 20 14.18 0.05 18.27
C GLU A 20 15.00 1.10 17.48
N PRO A 21 16.11 0.71 16.82
CA PRO A 21 16.91 1.64 16.00
C PRO A 21 16.34 1.83 14.58
N TYR A 22 15.06 1.57 14.39
CA TYR A 22 14.40 1.57 13.09
C TYR A 22 13.45 2.76 12.94
N GLU A 23 13.05 3.05 11.70
CA GLU A 23 12.15 4.15 11.39
C GLU A 23 11.02 3.72 10.45
N SER A 24 9.87 4.36 10.62
CA SER A 24 8.74 4.30 9.72
C SER A 24 8.06 5.69 9.70
N PRO A 25 7.72 6.25 8.52
CA PRO A 25 8.00 5.78 7.16
C PRO A 25 9.49 5.64 6.85
N MET A 26 9.82 4.78 5.89
CA MET A 26 11.21 4.53 5.52
C MET A 26 11.81 5.69 4.74
N LYS A 27 12.99 6.15 5.13
CA LYS A 27 13.75 7.16 4.38
C LYS A 27 14.46 6.57 3.15
N PRO A 28 14.73 7.41 2.14
CA PRO A 28 14.42 8.85 2.07
C PRO A 28 13.03 9.18 1.50
N TRP A 29 12.29 8.22 0.94
CA TRP A 29 11.12 8.47 0.10
C TRP A 29 9.78 8.05 0.70
N GLY A 30 9.78 7.31 1.80
CA GLY A 30 8.54 6.86 2.44
C GLY A 30 7.74 8.01 3.05
N GLY A 31 6.43 7.95 2.89
CA GLY A 31 5.45 8.92 3.39
C GLY A 31 4.25 8.26 4.05
N ILE A 32 3.15 8.97 4.06
CA ILE A 32 1.89 8.53 4.72
C ILE A 32 1.32 7.23 4.13
N GLU A 33 1.63 6.94 2.87
CA GLU A 33 1.23 5.72 2.18
C GLU A 33 1.79 4.44 2.82
N GLN A 34 2.86 4.57 3.62
CA GLN A 34 3.46 3.46 4.35
C GLN A 34 2.79 3.18 5.71
N LEU A 35 1.71 3.90 6.03
CA LEU A 35 0.97 3.78 7.28
C LEU A 35 -0.51 3.56 6.98
N ALA A 36 -1.15 2.62 7.67
CA ALA A 36 -2.58 2.40 7.54
C ALA A 36 -3.23 2.06 8.88
N TRP A 37 -4.34 2.74 9.19
CA TRP A 37 -5.23 2.38 10.28
C TRP A 37 -6.21 1.29 9.83
N ASN A 38 -6.49 0.33 10.71
CA ASN A 38 -7.61 -0.55 10.50
C ASN A 38 -8.95 0.18 10.76
N THR A 39 -10.05 -0.44 10.36
CA THR A 39 -11.39 0.17 10.42
C THR A 39 -11.90 0.44 11.84
N THR A 40 -11.36 -0.22 12.86
CA THR A 40 -11.72 -0.05 14.28
C THR A 40 -10.77 0.89 15.03
N SER A 41 -9.73 1.43 14.35
CA SER A 41 -8.75 2.37 14.91
C SER A 41 -8.00 1.83 16.14
N ASP A 42 -7.81 0.53 16.22
CA ASP A 42 -7.07 -0.13 17.30
C ASP A 42 -5.80 -0.85 16.82
N LYS A 43 -5.54 -0.83 15.50
CA LYS A 43 -4.31 -1.35 14.90
C LYS A 43 -3.75 -0.42 13.84
N VAL A 44 -2.42 -0.34 13.79
CA VAL A 44 -1.67 0.40 12.78
C VAL A 44 -0.79 -0.58 12.01
N ALA A 45 -1.01 -0.67 10.70
CA ALA A 45 -0.06 -1.32 9.81
C ALA A 45 0.98 -0.30 9.34
N TYR A 46 2.24 -0.71 9.27
CA TYR A 46 3.32 0.16 8.83
C TYR A 46 4.40 -0.62 8.10
N THR A 47 5.04 0.04 7.13
CA THR A 47 6.22 -0.49 6.43
C THR A 47 7.47 -0.16 7.21
N CYS A 48 8.34 -1.15 7.44
CA CYS A 48 9.63 -0.92 8.10
C CYS A 48 10.69 -1.89 7.57
N ARG A 49 11.94 -1.37 7.46
CA ARG A 49 13.13 -2.19 7.19
C ARG A 49 13.89 -2.39 8.50
N LYS A 50 13.67 -3.53 9.16
CA LYS A 50 14.34 -3.85 10.43
C LYS A 50 15.74 -4.44 10.20
N LYS A 51 16.62 -3.64 9.60
CA LYS A 51 18.03 -3.95 9.32
C LYS A 51 18.93 -2.81 9.78
N THR A 52 20.22 -3.07 10.02
CA THR A 52 21.18 -2.06 10.48
C THR A 52 22.51 -2.16 9.73
N GLY A 53 23.32 -1.10 9.78
CA GLY A 53 24.66 -1.07 9.21
C GLY A 53 24.71 -1.37 7.73
N LEU A 54 25.63 -2.26 7.31
CA LEU A 54 25.81 -2.62 5.91
C LEU A 54 24.58 -3.32 5.32
N GLU A 55 23.90 -4.14 6.11
CA GLU A 55 22.71 -4.86 5.67
C GLU A 55 21.57 -3.90 5.27
N TYR A 56 21.38 -2.81 6.03
CA TYR A 56 20.42 -1.76 5.67
C TYR A 56 20.75 -1.09 4.32
N ALA A 57 22.04 -0.95 4.00
CA ALA A 57 22.50 -0.26 2.79
C ALA A 57 22.36 -1.10 1.50
N ILE A 58 22.41 -2.43 1.61
CA ILE A 58 22.43 -3.33 0.43
C ILE A 58 21.10 -4.09 0.22
N SER A 59 20.29 -4.25 1.27
CA SER A 59 19.03 -4.97 1.20
C SER A 59 17.87 -4.03 0.87
N THR A 60 16.98 -4.45 -0.01
CA THR A 60 15.68 -3.79 -0.25
C THR A 60 14.56 -4.39 0.59
N ASN A 61 14.83 -5.47 1.33
CA ASN A 61 13.82 -6.15 2.15
C ASN A 61 13.23 -5.20 3.18
N SER A 62 11.95 -4.96 3.06
CA SER A 62 11.09 -4.32 4.06
C SER A 62 9.84 -5.16 4.26
N ASP A 63 9.29 -5.10 5.46
CA ASP A 63 8.12 -5.86 5.84
C ASP A 63 6.97 -4.96 6.26
N ILE A 64 5.76 -5.52 6.21
CA ILE A 64 4.57 -4.92 6.81
C ILE A 64 4.41 -5.43 8.24
N TYR A 65 4.46 -4.51 9.18
CA TYR A 65 4.23 -4.76 10.59
C TYR A 65 2.86 -4.24 11.00
N VAL A 66 2.20 -4.95 11.90
CA VAL A 66 0.91 -4.55 12.49
C VAL A 66 1.08 -4.39 14.00
N TYR A 67 0.96 -3.16 14.48
CA TYR A 67 0.95 -2.85 15.91
C TYR A 67 -0.49 -2.82 16.43
N ASP A 68 -0.76 -3.59 17.48
CA ASP A 68 -2.05 -3.62 18.17
C ASP A 68 -2.00 -2.74 19.42
N LEU A 69 -2.83 -1.70 19.47
CA LEU A 69 -2.84 -0.71 20.55
C LEU A 69 -3.32 -1.29 21.89
N ASN A 70 -4.16 -2.31 21.85
CA ASN A 70 -4.72 -2.93 23.05
C ASN A 70 -3.70 -3.85 23.73
N THR A 71 -3.04 -4.70 22.93
CA THR A 71 -2.06 -5.69 23.44
C THR A 71 -0.64 -5.14 23.48
N LYS A 72 -0.36 -4.03 22.78
CA LYS A 72 0.96 -3.42 22.58
C LYS A 72 1.98 -4.39 21.95
N LYS A 73 1.49 -5.27 21.09
CA LYS A 73 2.32 -6.22 20.35
C LYS A 73 2.39 -5.83 18.88
N THR A 74 3.52 -6.14 18.28
CA THR A 74 3.77 -5.99 16.85
C THR A 74 3.92 -7.36 16.22
N ASP A 75 3.17 -7.62 15.17
CA ASP A 75 3.30 -8.82 14.35
C ASP A 75 3.87 -8.45 12.98
N ASN A 76 4.83 -9.23 12.46
CA ASN A 76 5.30 -9.13 11.08
C ASN A 76 4.42 -10.01 10.20
N ILE A 77 3.68 -9.40 9.28
CA ILE A 77 2.74 -10.16 8.43
C ILE A 77 3.34 -10.57 7.08
N THR A 78 4.57 -10.18 6.76
CA THR A 78 5.24 -10.50 5.48
C THR A 78 6.62 -11.13 5.65
N GLU A 79 6.96 -11.65 6.82
CA GLU A 79 8.29 -12.18 7.20
C GLU A 79 8.88 -13.20 6.22
N GLU A 80 8.03 -13.98 5.54
CA GLU A 80 8.45 -14.99 4.56
C GLU A 80 8.93 -14.40 3.23
N ASN A 81 8.51 -13.18 2.86
CA ASN A 81 9.01 -12.49 1.67
C ASN A 81 10.39 -11.88 1.95
N LYS A 82 11.29 -11.90 0.96
CA LYS A 82 12.65 -11.35 1.09
C LYS A 82 12.86 -10.10 0.25
N GLY A 83 11.86 -9.69 -0.48
CA GLY A 83 11.87 -8.46 -1.27
C GLY A 83 11.27 -7.27 -0.53
N TYR A 84 10.72 -6.35 -1.28
CA TYR A 84 10.22 -5.06 -0.81
C TYR A 84 8.70 -5.12 -0.62
N ASP A 85 8.22 -5.20 0.62
CA ASP A 85 6.81 -5.08 0.96
C ASP A 85 6.51 -3.67 1.50
N THR A 86 5.49 -3.00 0.92
CA THR A 86 5.20 -1.59 1.21
C THR A 86 3.74 -1.22 0.99
N ASN A 87 3.35 -0.02 1.43
CA ASN A 87 2.05 0.61 1.18
C ASN A 87 0.86 -0.24 1.61
N PRO A 88 0.76 -0.61 2.89
CA PRO A 88 -0.36 -1.39 3.39
C PRO A 88 -1.66 -0.59 3.35
N GLN A 89 -2.77 -1.22 2.99
CA GLN A 89 -4.11 -0.64 3.07
C GLN A 89 -5.13 -1.67 3.54
N TYR A 90 -5.89 -1.35 4.57
CA TYR A 90 -7.02 -2.19 4.99
C TYR A 90 -8.21 -2.03 4.05
N SER A 91 -8.93 -3.12 3.82
CA SER A 91 -10.21 -3.07 3.11
C SER A 91 -11.26 -2.29 3.94
N PRO A 92 -12.23 -1.61 3.28
CA PRO A 92 -13.24 -0.82 3.99
C PRO A 92 -14.16 -1.67 4.90
N ASP A 93 -14.29 -2.97 4.64
CA ASP A 93 -15.03 -3.91 5.49
C ASP A 93 -14.21 -4.50 6.65
N GLY A 94 -12.90 -4.16 6.71
CA GLY A 94 -11.98 -4.60 7.76
C GLY A 94 -11.60 -6.09 7.70
N LYS A 95 -11.87 -6.79 6.60
CA LYS A 95 -11.57 -8.24 6.48
C LYS A 95 -10.23 -8.55 5.85
N TYR A 96 -9.69 -7.62 5.10
CA TYR A 96 -8.44 -7.81 4.35
C TYR A 96 -7.47 -6.66 4.60
N ILE A 97 -6.20 -6.94 4.39
CA ILE A 97 -5.15 -5.94 4.18
C ILE A 97 -4.48 -6.24 2.84
N ALA A 98 -4.25 -5.20 2.04
CA ALA A 98 -3.53 -5.27 0.78
C ALA A 98 -2.19 -4.54 0.90
N TRP A 99 -1.19 -4.95 0.13
CA TRP A 99 0.12 -4.27 0.05
C TRP A 99 0.81 -4.55 -1.29
N GLN A 100 1.74 -3.68 -1.64
CA GLN A 100 2.64 -3.89 -2.77
C GLN A 100 3.83 -4.74 -2.36
N SER A 101 4.29 -5.63 -3.25
CA SER A 101 5.31 -6.62 -2.95
C SER A 101 6.22 -6.91 -4.13
N MET A 102 7.51 -6.71 -3.96
CA MET A 102 8.56 -7.25 -4.84
C MET A 102 9.10 -8.55 -4.25
N GLU A 103 9.71 -9.41 -5.07
CA GLU A 103 10.10 -10.75 -4.63
C GLU A 103 11.54 -10.83 -4.14
N ARG A 104 12.46 -10.13 -4.84
CA ARG A 104 13.88 -10.34 -4.70
C ARG A 104 14.56 -9.24 -3.88
N ASP A 105 15.30 -9.64 -2.86
CA ASP A 105 16.13 -8.72 -2.10
C ASP A 105 17.25 -8.11 -2.96
N GLY A 106 17.48 -6.81 -2.83
CA GLY A 106 18.51 -6.07 -3.55
C GLY A 106 18.20 -5.81 -5.03
N TYR A 107 16.98 -6.11 -5.51
CA TYR A 107 16.61 -5.93 -6.91
C TYR A 107 15.44 -4.95 -7.08
N GLU A 108 15.77 -3.66 -7.14
CA GLU A 108 14.78 -2.56 -7.18
C GLU A 108 13.97 -2.48 -8.49
N ALA A 109 14.41 -3.15 -9.55
CA ALA A 109 13.67 -3.26 -10.82
C ALA A 109 12.75 -4.49 -10.88
N ASP A 110 12.46 -5.11 -9.76
CA ASP A 110 11.57 -6.26 -9.69
C ASP A 110 10.10 -5.86 -9.93
N LEU A 111 9.28 -6.83 -10.33
CA LEU A 111 7.86 -6.60 -10.54
C LEU A 111 7.18 -6.23 -9.21
N ASN A 112 6.55 -5.05 -9.17
CA ASN A 112 5.77 -4.60 -8.04
C ASN A 112 4.35 -5.18 -8.10
N ARG A 113 4.14 -6.25 -7.37
CA ARG A 113 2.92 -7.06 -7.33
C ARG A 113 1.95 -6.55 -6.26
N LEU A 114 0.68 -6.88 -6.37
CA LEU A 114 -0.33 -6.63 -5.33
C LEU A 114 -0.73 -7.93 -4.64
N PHE A 115 -0.60 -7.94 -3.32
CA PHE A 115 -1.03 -9.01 -2.43
C PHE A 115 -2.18 -8.56 -1.53
N ILE A 116 -3.00 -9.54 -1.12
CA ILE A 116 -3.96 -9.36 -0.03
C ILE A 116 -3.79 -10.47 1.00
N MET A 117 -4.12 -10.19 2.25
CA MET A 117 -4.23 -11.17 3.32
C MET A 117 -5.62 -11.08 3.95
N ASN A 118 -6.27 -12.23 4.13
CA ASN A 118 -7.47 -12.35 4.93
C ASN A 118 -7.08 -12.25 6.41
N LEU A 119 -7.63 -11.28 7.14
CA LEU A 119 -7.26 -10.99 8.54
C LEU A 119 -7.79 -12.04 9.54
N GLU A 120 -8.79 -12.82 9.15
CA GLU A 120 -9.34 -13.89 9.99
C GLU A 120 -8.54 -15.19 9.85
N THR A 121 -8.18 -15.55 8.61
CA THR A 121 -7.53 -16.84 8.31
C THR A 121 -6.01 -16.74 8.19
N GLY A 122 -5.45 -15.54 7.96
CA GLY A 122 -4.04 -15.31 7.64
C GLY A 122 -3.65 -15.74 6.24
N GLU A 123 -4.61 -16.21 5.40
CA GLU A 123 -4.34 -16.62 4.03
C GLU A 123 -3.90 -15.42 3.17
N LYS A 124 -2.77 -15.56 2.49
CA LYS A 124 -2.21 -14.56 1.58
C LYS A 124 -2.39 -14.97 0.14
N ARG A 125 -2.66 -13.99 -0.73
CA ARG A 125 -2.94 -14.25 -2.13
C ARG A 125 -2.35 -13.15 -3.03
N PHE A 126 -1.58 -13.54 -4.06
CA PHE A 126 -1.12 -12.66 -5.14
C PHE A 126 -2.28 -12.41 -6.11
N VAL A 127 -2.87 -11.21 -6.08
CA VAL A 127 -4.11 -10.89 -6.80
C VAL A 127 -3.90 -10.19 -8.15
N SER A 128 -2.74 -9.57 -8.38
CA SER A 128 -2.48 -8.87 -9.66
C SER A 128 -1.80 -9.76 -10.73
N LYS A 129 -1.94 -11.10 -10.66
CA LYS A 129 -1.29 -12.05 -11.60
C LYS A 129 -1.66 -11.82 -13.07
N ALA A 130 -2.85 -11.31 -13.33
CA ALA A 130 -3.32 -11.04 -14.69
C ALA A 130 -2.76 -9.74 -15.29
N PHE A 131 -1.97 -8.99 -14.52
CA PHE A 131 -1.32 -7.75 -14.93
C PHE A 131 0.19 -7.93 -14.95
N GLU A 132 0.79 -7.90 -16.14
CA GLU A 132 2.22 -8.20 -16.36
C GLU A 132 3.14 -6.99 -16.18
N SER A 133 2.69 -5.95 -15.48
CA SER A 133 3.47 -4.74 -15.17
C SER A 133 3.32 -4.36 -13.70
N ASN A 134 4.01 -3.29 -13.29
CA ASN A 134 3.97 -2.81 -11.92
C ASN A 134 2.59 -2.26 -11.54
N VAL A 135 2.18 -2.56 -10.33
CA VAL A 135 1.11 -1.83 -9.63
C VAL A 135 1.76 -0.64 -8.91
N ASP A 136 1.53 0.60 -9.38
CA ASP A 136 2.23 1.79 -8.87
C ASP A 136 1.51 2.43 -7.69
N ALA A 137 0.21 2.64 -7.80
CA ALA A 137 -0.63 3.13 -6.70
C ALA A 137 -1.95 2.36 -6.73
N PHE A 138 -2.56 2.14 -5.58
CA PHE A 138 -3.84 1.45 -5.51
C PHE A 138 -4.76 2.02 -4.43
N VAL A 139 -6.05 1.76 -4.57
CA VAL A 139 -7.10 2.09 -3.59
C VAL A 139 -8.19 1.03 -3.61
N TRP A 140 -8.71 0.68 -2.44
CA TRP A 140 -9.87 -0.20 -2.32
C TRP A 140 -11.14 0.48 -2.85
N GLY A 141 -11.97 -0.28 -3.58
CA GLY A 141 -13.35 0.10 -3.84
C GLY A 141 -14.21 0.03 -2.57
N ASN A 142 -15.26 0.84 -2.48
CA ASN A 142 -16.18 0.85 -1.34
C ASN A 142 -16.88 -0.51 -1.10
N ASP A 143 -16.92 -1.36 -2.12
CA ASP A 143 -17.50 -2.70 -2.09
C ASP A 143 -16.62 -3.76 -1.41
N ALA A 144 -15.36 -3.40 -1.05
CA ALA A 144 -14.33 -4.31 -0.54
C ALA A 144 -14.04 -5.54 -1.45
N LYS A 145 -14.45 -5.49 -2.72
CA LYS A 145 -14.27 -6.56 -3.71
C LYS A 145 -13.49 -6.10 -4.93
N THR A 146 -13.38 -4.80 -5.11
CA THR A 146 -12.67 -4.17 -6.22
C THR A 146 -11.46 -3.42 -5.66
N ILE A 147 -10.32 -3.51 -6.35
CA ILE A 147 -9.19 -2.62 -6.14
C ILE A 147 -8.97 -1.86 -7.45
N TYR A 148 -8.84 -0.54 -7.35
CA TYR A 148 -8.41 0.30 -8.46
C TYR A 148 -6.92 0.59 -8.32
N PHE A 149 -6.19 0.54 -9.42
CA PHE A 149 -4.75 0.81 -9.38
C PHE A 149 -4.26 1.48 -10.65
N THR A 150 -3.13 2.17 -10.57
CA THR A 150 -2.40 2.67 -11.73
C THR A 150 -1.26 1.71 -12.08
N GLY A 151 -0.98 1.60 -13.38
CA GLY A 151 0.13 0.81 -13.86
C GLY A 151 0.49 1.16 -15.30
N VAL A 152 1.75 0.95 -15.66
CA VAL A 152 2.27 1.27 -17.00
C VAL A 152 2.01 0.10 -17.95
N TRP A 153 1.42 0.40 -19.10
CA TRP A 153 1.28 -0.52 -20.21
C TRP A 153 1.50 0.19 -21.53
N HIS A 154 2.41 -0.32 -22.36
CA HIS A 154 2.80 0.26 -23.65
C HIS A 154 3.30 1.72 -23.58
N GLY A 155 3.92 2.10 -22.45
CA GLY A 155 4.50 3.44 -22.27
C GLY A 155 3.50 4.50 -21.78
N GLU A 156 2.30 4.12 -21.42
CA GLU A 156 1.26 4.98 -20.85
C GLU A 156 0.84 4.44 -19.48
N THR A 157 0.66 5.33 -18.50
CA THR A 157 0.15 4.96 -17.18
C THR A 157 -1.36 5.06 -17.19
N GLN A 158 -2.04 3.92 -17.10
CA GLN A 158 -3.51 3.84 -17.12
C GLN A 158 -4.06 3.38 -15.76
N ILE A 159 -5.35 3.57 -15.55
CA ILE A 159 -6.08 3.07 -14.38
C ILE A 159 -6.77 1.75 -14.72
N TYR A 160 -6.63 0.80 -13.82
CA TYR A 160 -7.21 -0.54 -13.92
C TYR A 160 -8.12 -0.83 -12.75
N SER A 161 -9.10 -1.70 -12.95
CA SER A 161 -9.88 -2.35 -11.90
C SER A 161 -9.48 -3.82 -11.79
N LEU A 162 -9.30 -4.29 -10.56
CA LEU A 162 -9.05 -5.68 -10.21
C LEU A 162 -10.25 -6.20 -9.42
N ASP A 163 -10.93 -7.23 -9.93
CA ASP A 163 -12.03 -7.93 -9.25
C ASP A 163 -11.44 -9.06 -8.41
N LEU A 164 -11.54 -8.96 -7.08
CA LEU A 164 -11.00 -9.92 -6.14
C LEU A 164 -11.77 -11.25 -6.07
N THR A 165 -12.93 -11.34 -6.73
CA THR A 165 -13.72 -12.58 -6.76
C THR A 165 -13.14 -13.60 -7.75
N ASN A 166 -12.39 -13.13 -8.76
CA ASN A 166 -11.83 -13.97 -9.83
C ASN A 166 -10.44 -13.53 -10.29
N ASP A 167 -9.84 -12.52 -9.64
CA ASP A 167 -8.54 -11.91 -9.94
C ASP A 167 -8.43 -11.36 -11.39
N SER A 168 -9.56 -10.97 -12.00
CA SER A 168 -9.55 -10.38 -13.32
C SER A 168 -9.19 -8.90 -13.29
N VAL A 169 -8.33 -8.48 -14.23
CA VAL A 169 -7.90 -7.09 -14.38
C VAL A 169 -8.51 -6.51 -15.66
N LYS A 170 -9.04 -5.29 -15.57
CA LYS A 170 -9.62 -4.55 -16.70
C LYS A 170 -9.15 -3.12 -16.69
N ALA A 171 -8.65 -2.62 -17.84
CA ALA A 171 -8.38 -1.20 -18.03
C ALA A 171 -9.70 -0.41 -18.00
N ILE A 172 -9.73 0.68 -17.23
CA ILE A 172 -10.88 1.59 -17.15
C ILE A 172 -10.61 2.94 -17.80
N THR A 173 -9.34 3.25 -18.06
CA THR A 173 -8.93 4.42 -18.85
C THR A 173 -8.19 3.98 -20.10
N SER A 174 -8.06 4.90 -21.06
CA SER A 174 -7.31 4.69 -22.30
C SER A 174 -6.95 6.05 -22.93
N GLY A 175 -6.06 6.03 -23.92
CA GLY A 175 -5.64 7.22 -24.65
C GLY A 175 -4.24 7.70 -24.22
N MET A 176 -3.74 8.71 -24.91
CA MET A 176 -2.37 9.23 -24.74
C MET A 176 -2.26 10.17 -23.53
N TYR A 177 -2.58 9.65 -22.37
CA TYR A 177 -2.52 10.34 -21.08
C TYR A 177 -1.86 9.43 -20.05
N ASP A 178 -1.17 10.05 -19.09
CA ASP A 178 -0.67 9.39 -17.90
C ASP A 178 -1.52 9.75 -16.69
N TYR A 179 -1.87 8.75 -15.89
CA TYR A 179 -2.60 8.91 -14.65
C TYR A 179 -1.68 8.64 -13.46
N GLU A 180 -1.57 9.61 -12.56
CA GLU A 180 -0.80 9.48 -11.33
C GLU A 180 -1.73 9.50 -10.12
N GLY A 181 -1.53 8.49 -9.26
CA GLY A 181 -2.34 8.33 -8.07
C GLY A 181 -3.81 8.05 -8.40
N VAL A 182 -4.47 7.40 -7.52
CA VAL A 182 -5.89 7.06 -7.61
C VAL A 182 -6.49 7.16 -6.22
N ALA A 183 -7.67 7.78 -6.11
CA ALA A 183 -8.40 7.93 -4.85
C ALA A 183 -9.90 7.81 -5.08
N LEU A 184 -10.63 7.40 -4.05
CA LEU A 184 -12.09 7.45 -4.04
C LEU A 184 -12.58 8.67 -3.27
N PHE A 185 -13.55 9.37 -3.84
CA PHE A 185 -14.33 10.41 -3.19
C PHE A 185 -15.82 10.07 -3.32
N GLY A 186 -16.39 9.53 -2.26
CA GLY A 186 -17.68 8.86 -2.34
C GLY A 186 -17.61 7.67 -3.31
N ASP A 187 -18.50 7.65 -4.30
CA ASP A 187 -18.52 6.61 -5.34
C ASP A 187 -17.74 6.99 -6.61
N LYS A 188 -17.03 8.13 -6.57
CA LYS A 188 -16.26 8.63 -7.72
C LYS A 188 -14.80 8.28 -7.57
N LEU A 189 -14.22 7.72 -8.62
CA LEU A 189 -12.79 7.57 -8.74
C LEU A 189 -12.18 8.87 -9.25
N ILE A 190 -11.15 9.35 -8.57
CA ILE A 190 -10.43 10.58 -8.89
C ILE A 190 -8.97 10.24 -9.10
N ALA A 191 -8.36 10.84 -10.12
CA ALA A 191 -6.94 10.69 -10.40
C ALA A 191 -6.34 12.00 -10.91
N LYS A 192 -5.05 12.16 -10.74
CA LYS A 192 -4.27 13.19 -11.41
C LYS A 192 -3.96 12.69 -12.82
N ARG A 193 -4.15 13.53 -13.84
CA ARG A 193 -3.90 13.21 -15.24
C ARG A 193 -3.07 14.29 -15.92
N HIS A 194 -2.09 13.87 -16.70
CA HIS A 194 -1.30 14.76 -17.55
C HIS A 194 -0.98 14.13 -18.92
N SER A 195 -0.34 14.88 -19.78
CA SER A 195 0.21 14.40 -21.05
C SER A 195 1.43 15.23 -21.46
N MET A 196 2.09 14.86 -22.55
CA MET A 196 3.23 15.63 -23.10
C MET A 196 2.91 17.10 -23.39
N SER A 197 1.63 17.43 -23.61
CA SER A 197 1.18 18.80 -23.97
C SER A 197 0.24 19.41 -22.93
N MET A 198 -0.01 18.74 -21.81
CA MET A 198 -0.97 19.17 -20.78
C MET A 198 -0.34 18.93 -19.39
N GLY A 199 -0.35 19.97 -18.56
CA GLY A 199 0.06 19.86 -17.16
C GLY A 199 -0.91 19.00 -16.34
N ASP A 200 -0.54 18.77 -15.07
CA ASP A 200 -1.35 17.98 -14.13
C ASP A 200 -2.72 18.60 -13.89
N GLU A 201 -3.76 17.80 -14.06
CA GLU A 201 -5.14 18.16 -13.75
C GLU A 201 -5.82 17.03 -12.96
N ILE A 202 -6.78 17.39 -12.11
CA ILE A 202 -7.58 16.43 -11.35
C ILE A 202 -8.78 16.02 -12.20
N TYR A 203 -8.94 14.74 -12.40
CA TYR A 203 -10.03 14.13 -13.19
C TYR A 203 -10.90 13.21 -12.34
N ALA A 204 -12.20 13.27 -12.58
CA ALA A 204 -13.12 12.19 -12.21
C ALA A 204 -13.11 11.17 -13.37
N VAL A 205 -12.84 9.92 -13.04
CA VAL A 205 -12.76 8.77 -13.96
C VAL A 205 -14.13 8.12 -14.09
#